data_7aeb0c48918c55a57b34de5b47042cb5
#
_entry.id   7aeb0c48918c55a57b34de5b47042cb5
#
_cell.length_a   1.000
_cell.length_b   1.000
_cell.length_c   1.000
_cell.angle_alpha   90.00
_cell.angle_beta   90.00
_cell.angle_gamma   90.00
#
_symmetry.space_group_name_H-M   'P 1'
#
loop_
_entity.id
_entity.type
_entity.pdbx_description
1 polymer ?
#
loop_
_entity_poly.entity_id
_entity_poly.type
_entity_poly.pdbx_seq_one_letter_code
_entity_poly.pdbx_strand_id
1 'polypeptide(L)'
;LYISIHVNAAFDKKASGFEVWYLSPGYRRTVIDENTVEDKSLATILNSMLEEEYTTESILIAKYISEGLEALCGNEMNNRGIKQEEWFVVRNANMPSVLVELGFVTNQKEATLMTNDEYLQKMSNGIYNGLVQFITHFEKSRGFTGL
;
A
#
# COMPACT_ATOMS: atom_id res chain seq x y z
N LEU A 1 2.61 1.02 10.64
CA LEU A 1 2.30 0.60 9.28
C LEU A 1 0.92 -0.04 9.21
N TYR A 2 0.11 0.37 8.25
CA TYR A 2 -1.21 -0.19 7.98
C TYR A 2 -1.25 -0.78 6.56
N ILE A 3 -1.73 -2.01 6.45
CA ILE A 3 -1.92 -2.69 5.16
C ILE A 3 -3.34 -3.21 5.11
N SER A 4 -4.09 -2.80 4.09
CA SER A 4 -5.42 -3.31 3.78
C SER A 4 -5.33 -4.28 2.61
N ILE A 5 -5.84 -5.49 2.75
CA ILE A 5 -5.81 -6.51 1.70
C ILE A 5 -7.23 -6.71 1.17
N HIS A 6 -7.39 -6.55 -0.13
CA HIS A 6 -8.66 -6.57 -0.83
C HIS A 6 -8.62 -7.48 -2.06
N VAL A 7 -9.79 -7.78 -2.57
CA VAL A 7 -10.01 -8.40 -3.88
C VAL A 7 -10.88 -7.46 -4.70
N ASN A 8 -10.37 -7.02 -5.82
CA ASN A 8 -10.99 -6.04 -6.69
C ASN A 8 -12.19 -6.62 -7.48
N ALA A 9 -13.04 -5.74 -7.98
CA ALA A 9 -14.13 -6.09 -8.89
C ALA A 9 -14.26 -5.02 -9.98
N ALA A 10 -14.53 -5.43 -11.21
CA ALA A 10 -14.75 -4.52 -12.32
C ALA A 10 -15.96 -4.94 -13.16
N PHE A 11 -16.59 -3.98 -13.83
CA PHE A 11 -17.66 -4.27 -14.82
C PHE A 11 -17.09 -5.07 -16.00
N ASP A 12 -15.89 -4.74 -16.46
CA ASP A 12 -15.17 -5.54 -17.45
C ASP A 12 -14.60 -6.80 -16.80
N LYS A 13 -15.19 -7.94 -17.14
CA LYS A 13 -14.75 -9.27 -16.67
C LYS A 13 -13.37 -9.69 -17.20
N LYS A 14 -12.77 -8.93 -18.12
CA LYS A 14 -11.41 -9.14 -18.61
C LYS A 14 -10.36 -8.41 -17.77
N ALA A 15 -10.79 -7.48 -16.90
CA ALA A 15 -9.87 -6.84 -15.96
C ALA A 15 -9.16 -7.91 -15.14
N SER A 16 -7.84 -7.80 -15.01
CA SER A 16 -6.99 -8.81 -14.39
C SER A 16 -5.72 -8.19 -13.81
N GLY A 17 -5.14 -8.82 -12.82
CA GLY A 17 -3.87 -8.46 -12.22
C GLY A 17 -4.00 -7.90 -10.80
N PHE A 18 -2.89 -7.98 -10.07
CA PHE A 18 -2.76 -7.36 -8.76
C PHE A 18 -2.23 -5.93 -8.87
N GLU A 19 -2.54 -5.10 -7.89
CA GLU A 19 -2.10 -3.70 -7.82
C GLU A 19 -1.94 -3.26 -6.36
N VAL A 20 -1.07 -2.29 -6.11
CA VAL A 20 -0.87 -1.72 -4.79
C VAL A 20 -1.14 -0.23 -4.82
N TRP A 21 -1.94 0.25 -3.87
CA TRP A 21 -2.38 1.61 -3.80
C TRP A 21 -1.85 2.31 -2.56
N TYR A 22 -1.48 3.57 -2.69
CA TYR A 22 -1.19 4.45 -1.57
C TYR A 22 -2.07 5.70 -1.62
N LEU A 23 -2.14 6.44 -0.52
CA LEU A 23 -2.94 7.65 -0.43
C LEU A 23 -2.33 8.77 -1.26
N SER A 24 -3.13 9.40 -2.12
CA SER A 24 -2.73 10.61 -2.84
C SER A 24 -2.30 11.71 -1.87
N PRO A 25 -1.20 12.44 -2.15
CA PRO A 25 -0.77 13.57 -1.33
C PRO A 25 -1.87 14.63 -1.15
N GLY A 26 -1.97 15.22 0.04
CA GLY A 26 -2.96 16.25 0.36
C GLY A 26 -4.32 15.71 0.87
N TYR A 27 -4.51 14.40 0.93
CA TYR A 27 -5.76 13.78 1.36
C TYR A 27 -5.72 13.12 2.74
N ARG A 28 -4.57 13.09 3.39
CA ARG A 28 -4.45 12.56 4.75
C ARG A 28 -5.17 13.47 5.74
N ARG A 29 -5.84 12.88 6.70
CA ARG A 29 -6.35 13.66 7.84
C ARG A 29 -5.20 14.14 8.71
N THR A 30 -5.38 15.31 9.32
CA THR A 30 -4.43 15.86 10.27
C THR A 30 -4.17 14.90 11.42
N VAL A 31 -2.90 14.64 11.72
CA VAL A 31 -2.47 13.76 12.82
C VAL A 31 -2.46 14.53 14.13
N ILE A 32 -1.99 15.79 14.08
CA ILE A 32 -1.91 16.70 15.22
C ILE A 32 -3.10 17.65 15.15
N ASP A 33 -3.97 17.59 16.16
CA ASP A 33 -5.09 18.52 16.27
C ASP A 33 -4.58 19.93 16.66
N GLU A 34 -4.78 20.88 15.78
CA GLU A 34 -4.38 22.29 15.96
C GLU A 34 -5.03 22.94 17.20
N ASN A 35 -6.12 22.39 17.72
CA ASN A 35 -6.77 22.89 18.91
C ASN A 35 -6.12 22.41 20.22
N THR A 36 -5.23 21.42 20.14
CA THR A 36 -4.53 20.84 21.31
C THR A 36 -3.14 21.42 21.53
N VAL A 37 -2.66 22.25 20.62
CA VAL A 37 -1.31 22.87 20.67
C VAL A 37 -1.41 24.40 20.84
N GLU A 38 -0.46 24.97 21.58
CA GLU A 38 -0.40 26.42 21.80
C GLU A 38 -0.08 27.18 20.52
N ASP A 39 0.79 26.64 19.67
CA ASP A 39 1.20 27.25 18.39
C ASP A 39 0.60 26.46 17.21
N LYS A 40 -0.46 27.04 16.63
CA LYS A 40 -1.15 26.47 15.47
C LYS A 40 -0.28 26.42 14.22
N SER A 41 0.62 27.36 14.05
CA SER A 41 1.52 27.38 12.88
C SER A 41 2.54 26.25 12.96
N LEU A 42 2.99 25.91 14.15
CA LEU A 42 3.85 24.75 14.39
C LEU A 42 3.10 23.42 14.08
N ALA A 43 1.84 23.31 14.51
CA ALA A 43 1.03 22.12 14.20
C ALA A 43 0.86 21.92 12.68
N THR A 44 0.60 23.00 11.94
CA THR A 44 0.47 22.95 10.48
C THR A 44 1.77 22.45 9.83
N ILE A 45 2.92 22.96 10.25
CA ILE A 45 4.23 22.55 9.75
C ILE A 45 4.47 21.05 10.05
N LEU A 46 4.24 20.64 11.29
CA LEU A 46 4.43 19.25 11.70
C LEU A 46 3.49 18.28 10.96
N ASN A 47 2.24 18.65 10.73
CA ASN A 47 1.30 17.85 9.94
C ASN A 47 1.79 17.69 8.48
N SER A 48 2.31 18.76 7.87
CA SER A 48 2.87 18.68 6.51
C SER A 48 4.10 17.77 6.45
N MET A 49 4.98 17.83 7.44
CA MET A 49 6.15 16.94 7.52
C MET A 49 5.75 15.48 7.70
N LEU A 50 4.78 15.20 8.58
CA LEU A 50 4.27 13.84 8.79
C LEU A 50 3.58 13.30 7.53
N GLU A 51 2.84 14.13 6.80
CA GLU A 51 2.21 13.73 5.54
C GLU A 51 3.25 13.33 4.49
N GLU A 52 4.30 14.14 4.32
CA GLU A 52 5.40 13.87 3.39
C GLU A 52 6.13 12.57 3.76
N GLU A 53 6.47 12.39 5.03
CA GLU A 53 7.12 11.18 5.56
C GLU A 53 6.25 9.94 5.32
N TYR A 54 4.99 9.96 5.75
CA TYR A 54 4.10 8.80 5.60
C TYR A 54 3.79 8.48 4.13
N THR A 55 3.73 9.49 3.26
CA THR A 55 3.54 9.28 1.82
C THR A 55 4.77 8.62 1.21
N THR A 56 5.97 9.11 1.51
CA THR A 56 7.23 8.54 1.01
C THR A 56 7.39 7.09 1.46
N GLU A 57 7.14 6.81 2.73
CA GLU A 57 7.19 5.44 3.26
C GLU A 57 6.12 4.55 2.63
N SER A 58 4.89 5.04 2.42
CA SER A 58 3.83 4.29 1.76
C SER A 58 4.19 3.90 0.33
N ILE A 59 4.83 4.81 -0.43
CA ILE A 59 5.33 4.53 -1.78
C ILE A 59 6.39 3.43 -1.76
N LEU A 60 7.34 3.47 -0.81
CA LEU A 60 8.37 2.44 -0.67
C LEU A 60 7.77 1.08 -0.30
N ILE A 61 6.82 1.05 0.63
CA ILE A 61 6.09 -0.16 1.01
C ILE A 61 5.37 -0.74 -0.20
N ALA A 62 4.63 0.10 -0.94
CA ALA A 62 3.92 -0.32 -2.14
C ALA A 62 4.85 -0.90 -3.20
N LYS A 63 6.03 -0.28 -3.39
CA LYS A 63 7.06 -0.76 -4.31
C LYS A 63 7.56 -2.15 -3.91
N TYR A 64 8.00 -2.34 -2.68
CA TYR A 64 8.53 -3.63 -2.23
C TYR A 64 7.47 -4.73 -2.22
N ILE A 65 6.22 -4.42 -1.85
CA ILE A 65 5.12 -5.40 -1.93
C ILE A 65 4.85 -5.77 -3.39
N SER A 66 4.79 -4.80 -4.31
CA SER A 66 4.58 -5.04 -5.74
C SER A 66 5.68 -5.92 -6.33
N GLU A 67 6.94 -5.65 -5.99
CA GLU A 67 8.11 -6.46 -6.41
C GLU A 67 8.05 -7.87 -5.82
N GLY A 68 7.68 -8.02 -4.56
CA GLY A 68 7.52 -9.32 -3.90
C GLY A 68 6.41 -10.18 -4.51
N LEU A 69 5.27 -9.57 -4.85
CA LEU A 69 4.17 -10.23 -5.57
C LEU A 69 4.57 -10.61 -7.00
N GLU A 70 5.24 -9.72 -7.72
CA GLU A 70 5.75 -9.99 -9.07
C GLU A 70 6.70 -11.19 -9.07
N ALA A 71 7.62 -11.26 -8.12
CA ALA A 71 8.60 -12.35 -8.04
C ALA A 71 7.96 -13.73 -7.84
N LEU A 72 6.83 -13.82 -7.13
CA LEU A 72 6.20 -15.09 -6.79
C LEU A 72 4.95 -15.42 -7.63
N CYS A 73 4.24 -14.41 -8.12
CA CYS A 73 2.95 -14.55 -8.77
C CYS A 73 2.91 -13.98 -10.20
N GLY A 74 3.95 -13.29 -10.67
CA GLY A 74 3.98 -12.62 -11.97
C GLY A 74 3.80 -13.53 -13.17
N ASN A 75 4.06 -14.83 -13.03
CA ASN A 75 3.80 -15.81 -14.09
C ASN A 75 2.32 -16.19 -14.22
N GLU A 76 1.56 -16.12 -13.14
CA GLU A 76 0.14 -16.48 -13.10
C GLU A 76 -0.78 -15.26 -13.25
N MET A 77 -0.35 -14.10 -12.75
CA MET A 77 -1.15 -12.90 -12.66
C MET A 77 -0.35 -11.65 -13.04
N ASN A 78 -0.96 -10.76 -13.80
CA ASN A 78 -0.34 -9.53 -14.28
C ASN A 78 -0.13 -8.51 -13.14
N ASN A 79 1.02 -7.86 -13.11
CA ASN A 79 1.28 -6.72 -12.23
C ASN A 79 0.77 -5.43 -12.89
N ARG A 80 -0.20 -4.78 -12.27
CA ARG A 80 -0.79 -3.52 -12.73
C ARG A 80 -0.07 -2.29 -12.16
N GLY A 81 0.96 -2.52 -11.35
CA GLY A 81 1.82 -1.48 -10.77
C GLY A 81 1.26 -0.84 -9.52
N ILE A 82 1.92 0.26 -9.16
CA ILE A 82 1.59 1.07 -7.99
C ILE A 82 0.74 2.24 -8.45
N LYS A 83 -0.28 2.58 -7.66
CA LYS A 83 -1.25 3.63 -7.96
C LYS A 83 -1.52 4.47 -6.73
N GLN A 84 -2.12 5.63 -6.94
CA GLN A 84 -2.55 6.53 -5.87
C GLN A 84 -4.04 6.84 -5.99
N GLU A 85 -4.72 6.97 -4.85
CA GLU A 85 -6.14 7.30 -4.78
C GLU A 85 -6.51 7.88 -3.41
N GLU A 86 -7.68 8.48 -3.31
CA GLU A 86 -8.21 9.14 -2.09
C GLU A 86 -9.02 8.19 -1.19
N TRP A 87 -8.71 6.90 -1.18
CA TRP A 87 -9.55 5.91 -0.50
C TRP A 87 -9.60 6.09 1.02
N PHE A 88 -10.81 6.01 1.54
CA PHE A 88 -11.12 6.19 2.95
C PHE A 88 -10.27 5.32 3.89
N VAL A 89 -10.03 4.06 3.50
CA VAL A 89 -9.29 3.08 4.31
C VAL A 89 -7.87 3.56 4.63
N VAL A 90 -7.14 4.07 3.63
CA VAL A 90 -5.76 4.56 3.81
C VAL A 90 -5.71 6.01 4.28
N ARG A 91 -6.75 6.81 4.02
CA ARG A 91 -6.82 8.22 4.41
C ARG A 91 -6.90 8.43 5.93
N ASN A 92 -7.52 7.51 6.65
CA ASN A 92 -7.70 7.60 8.10
C ASN A 92 -6.54 7.02 8.91
N ALA A 93 -5.55 6.43 8.26
CA ALA A 93 -4.38 5.89 8.93
C ALA A 93 -3.41 7.02 9.30
N ASN A 94 -3.10 7.16 10.59
CA ASN A 94 -2.09 8.09 11.11
C ASN A 94 -0.71 7.43 11.08
N MET A 95 -0.39 6.76 9.99
CA MET A 95 0.85 6.02 9.75
C MET A 95 1.00 5.72 8.26
N PRO A 96 2.17 5.28 7.79
CA PRO A 96 2.35 4.78 6.44
C PRO A 96 1.34 3.67 6.13
N SER A 97 0.67 3.76 4.99
CA SER A 97 -0.47 2.91 4.69
C SER A 97 -0.59 2.59 3.21
N VAL A 98 -0.90 1.34 2.91
CA VAL A 98 -1.14 0.83 1.56
C VAL A 98 -2.38 -0.06 1.52
N LEU A 99 -2.97 -0.15 0.33
CA LEU A 99 -4.02 -1.11 0.02
C LEU A 99 -3.53 -2.02 -1.11
N VAL A 100 -3.60 -3.32 -0.89
CA VAL A 100 -3.19 -4.35 -1.85
C VAL A 100 -4.43 -5.00 -2.44
N GLU A 101 -4.62 -4.86 -3.75
CA GLU A 101 -5.64 -5.58 -4.51
C GLU A 101 -5.01 -6.84 -5.09
N LEU A 102 -5.45 -8.00 -4.62
CA LEU A 102 -4.86 -9.29 -4.98
C LEU A 102 -5.21 -9.76 -6.40
N GLY A 103 -6.21 -9.15 -7.03
CA GLY A 103 -6.75 -9.52 -8.33
C GLY A 103 -8.24 -9.22 -8.41
N PHE A 104 -8.91 -9.64 -9.47
CA PHE A 104 -10.31 -9.32 -9.74
C PHE A 104 -11.21 -10.55 -9.53
N VAL A 105 -12.11 -10.50 -8.54
CA VAL A 105 -13.10 -11.57 -8.33
C VAL A 105 -14.07 -11.73 -9.52
N THR A 106 -14.23 -10.68 -10.33
CA THR A 106 -15.05 -10.69 -11.54
C THR A 106 -14.38 -11.40 -12.72
N ASN A 107 -13.07 -11.66 -12.65
CA ASN A 107 -12.32 -12.45 -13.61
C ASN A 107 -12.35 -13.92 -13.21
N GLN A 108 -12.94 -14.79 -14.03
CA GLN A 108 -13.13 -16.22 -13.72
C GLN A 108 -11.81 -16.96 -13.44
N LYS A 109 -10.74 -16.64 -14.18
CA LYS A 109 -9.43 -17.27 -13.98
C LYS A 109 -8.85 -16.88 -12.62
N GLU A 110 -8.89 -15.58 -12.29
CA GLU A 110 -8.34 -15.07 -11.02
C GLU A 110 -9.18 -15.49 -9.82
N ALA A 111 -10.51 -15.49 -9.95
CA ALA A 111 -11.39 -16.04 -8.92
C ALA A 111 -11.05 -17.50 -8.60
N THR A 112 -10.74 -18.31 -9.61
CA THR A 112 -10.31 -19.72 -9.41
C THR A 112 -8.94 -19.77 -8.73
N LEU A 113 -7.97 -18.96 -9.14
CA LEU A 113 -6.65 -18.91 -8.49
C LEU A 113 -6.78 -18.54 -6.99
N MET A 114 -7.63 -17.56 -6.67
CA MET A 114 -7.85 -17.10 -5.30
C MET A 114 -8.63 -18.09 -4.41
N THR A 115 -9.09 -19.22 -4.93
CA THR A 115 -9.60 -20.34 -4.14
C THR A 115 -8.57 -21.46 -3.94
N ASN A 116 -7.36 -21.31 -4.47
CA ASN A 116 -6.28 -22.26 -4.35
C ASN A 116 -5.33 -21.86 -3.21
N ASP A 117 -5.23 -22.69 -2.18
CA ASP A 117 -4.42 -22.44 -0.98
C ASP A 117 -2.94 -22.25 -1.30
N GLU A 118 -2.38 -23.00 -2.25
CA GLU A 118 -0.98 -22.86 -2.66
C GLU A 118 -0.73 -21.49 -3.30
N TYR A 119 -1.67 -21.02 -4.13
CA TYR A 119 -1.57 -19.70 -4.74
C TYR A 119 -1.73 -18.59 -3.70
N LEU A 120 -2.68 -18.69 -2.78
CA LEU A 120 -2.84 -17.74 -1.68
C LEU A 120 -1.59 -17.68 -0.79
N GLN A 121 -0.93 -18.84 -0.57
CA GLN A 121 0.34 -18.88 0.16
C GLN A 121 1.46 -18.15 -0.60
N LYS A 122 1.54 -18.27 -1.93
CA LYS A 122 2.48 -17.49 -2.76
C LYS A 122 2.23 -16.00 -2.62
N MET A 123 0.98 -15.54 -2.70
CA MET A 123 0.63 -14.13 -2.53
C MET A 123 1.01 -13.62 -1.14
N SER A 124 0.68 -14.38 -0.09
CA SER A 124 1.06 -14.05 1.29
C SER A 124 2.57 -13.93 1.46
N ASN A 125 3.33 -14.86 0.89
CA ASN A 125 4.80 -14.83 0.90
C ASN A 125 5.35 -13.64 0.10
N GLY A 126 4.72 -13.26 -1.01
CA GLY A 126 5.09 -12.09 -1.80
C GLY A 126 4.96 -10.80 -0.99
N ILE A 127 3.81 -10.61 -0.33
CA ILE A 127 3.59 -9.47 0.56
C ILE A 127 4.59 -9.48 1.72
N TYR A 128 4.77 -10.62 2.38
CA TYR A 128 5.71 -10.78 3.49
C TYR A 128 7.15 -10.43 3.08
N ASN A 129 7.62 -10.95 1.95
CA ASN A 129 8.97 -10.67 1.45
C ASN A 129 9.16 -9.18 1.14
N GLY A 130 8.15 -8.53 0.56
CA GLY A 130 8.16 -7.10 0.33
C GLY A 130 8.25 -6.29 1.62
N LEU A 131 7.50 -6.68 2.65
CA LEU A 131 7.56 -6.05 3.96
C LEU A 131 8.92 -6.23 4.65
N VAL A 132 9.50 -7.42 4.59
CA VAL A 132 10.85 -7.67 5.14
C VAL A 132 11.89 -6.79 4.45
N GLN A 133 11.78 -6.61 3.13
CA GLN A 133 12.68 -5.72 2.38
C GLN A 133 12.50 -4.26 2.82
N PHE A 134 11.26 -3.79 2.96
CA PHE A 134 10.99 -2.44 3.45
C PHE A 134 11.56 -2.23 4.86
N ILE A 135 11.27 -3.12 5.81
CA ILE A 135 11.76 -3.01 7.19
C ILE A 135 13.30 -2.99 7.21
N THR A 136 13.93 -3.88 6.44
CA THR A 136 15.40 -3.92 6.33
C THR A 136 15.98 -2.62 5.78
N HIS A 137 15.32 -2.03 4.78
CA HIS A 137 15.70 -0.73 4.22
C HIS A 137 15.53 0.39 5.25
N PHE A 138 14.38 0.44 5.91
CA PHE A 138 14.04 1.42 6.93
C PHE A 138 15.03 1.41 8.11
N GLU A 139 15.36 0.22 8.62
CA GLU A 139 16.31 0.07 9.72
C GLU A 139 17.74 0.49 9.33
N LYS A 140 18.18 0.13 8.11
CA LYS A 140 19.51 0.51 7.59
C LYS A 140 19.63 2.01 7.36
N SER A 141 18.57 2.66 6.91
CA SER A 141 18.51 4.11 6.70
C SER A 141 18.28 4.89 8.01
N ARG A 142 18.12 4.22 9.16
CA ARG A 142 17.76 4.81 10.46
C ARG A 142 16.47 5.62 10.40
N GLY A 143 15.50 5.15 9.63
CA GLY A 143 14.25 5.85 9.39
C GLY A 143 14.34 6.99 8.35
N PHE A 144 15.49 7.19 7.75
CA PHE A 144 15.65 8.15 6.63
C PHE A 144 15.20 7.48 5.34
N THR A 145 14.00 7.77 4.91
CA THR A 145 13.40 7.25 3.67
C THR A 145 13.55 8.22 2.50
N GLY A 146 14.48 9.17 2.62
CA GLY A 146 14.80 10.10 1.54
C GLY A 146 15.18 9.36 0.27
N LEU A 147 14.54 9.75 -0.83
CA LEU A 147 14.81 9.30 -2.20
C LEU A 147 16.21 9.73 -2.64
#